data_5b2b1f3fbcc41be91107717904d672f2
#
_entry.id   5b2b1f3fbcc41be91107717904d672f2
#
_cell.length_a   1.000
_cell.length_b   1.000
_cell.length_c   1.000
_cell.angle_alpha   90.00
_cell.angle_beta   90.00
_cell.angle_gamma   90.00
#
_symmetry.space_group_name_H-M   'P 1'
#
loop_
_entity.id
_entity.type
_entity.pdbx_description
1 polymer ?
#
loop_
_entity_poly.entity_id
_entity_poly.type
_entity_poly.pdbx_seq_one_letter_code
_entity_poly.pdbx_strand_id
1 'polypeptide(L)'
;MNKDLEQAKALLENNEEYTCAACRAGESFASEEHGVRPLMRWLNEGTDLSGASAADRIVGKAAAFLYVLLGVRTVYAPLMSVPARETLRAHGIEAIADAVVPAIRNRTDTGFCPMESAVWDISDPREAKAALERKISEMMAKK
;
A
#
# COMPACT_ATOMS: atom_id res chain seq x y z
N MET A 1 -12.58 14.43 12.69
CA MET A 1 -12.57 14.06 11.26
C MET A 1 -11.15 14.18 10.70
N ASN A 2 -10.72 13.23 9.91
CA ASN A 2 -9.35 13.20 9.39
C ASN A 2 -9.28 13.97 8.06
N LYS A 3 -8.84 15.22 8.12
CA LYS A 3 -8.76 16.08 6.94
C LYS A 3 -7.72 15.59 5.93
N ASP A 4 -6.61 15.05 6.42
CA ASP A 4 -5.57 14.50 5.53
C ASP A 4 -6.13 13.32 4.73
N LEU A 5 -6.92 12.46 5.36
CA LEU A 5 -7.55 11.35 4.68
C LEU A 5 -8.56 11.83 3.64
N GLU A 6 -9.38 12.81 3.98
CA GLU A 6 -10.35 13.38 3.04
C GLU A 6 -9.65 13.94 1.81
N GLN A 7 -8.52 14.63 2.02
CA GLN A 7 -7.74 15.19 0.92
C GLN A 7 -7.11 14.10 0.06
N ALA A 8 -6.56 13.06 0.69
CA ALA A 8 -5.97 11.93 -0.04
C ALA A 8 -7.02 11.21 -0.87
N LYS A 9 -8.20 10.97 -0.30
CA LYS A 9 -9.31 10.34 -1.03
C LYS A 9 -9.77 11.21 -2.20
N ALA A 10 -9.87 12.51 -2.00
CA ALA A 10 -10.29 13.43 -3.06
C ALA A 10 -9.28 13.45 -4.21
N LEU A 11 -7.97 13.41 -3.91
CA LEU A 11 -6.95 13.32 -4.95
C LEU A 11 -7.14 12.08 -5.79
N LEU A 12 -7.39 10.95 -5.14
CA LEU A 12 -7.59 9.68 -5.82
C LEU A 12 -8.86 9.68 -6.67
N GLU A 13 -9.95 10.18 -6.12
CA GLU A 13 -11.25 10.21 -6.81
C GLU A 13 -11.28 11.15 -8.00
N ASN A 14 -10.56 12.28 -7.91
CA ASN A 14 -10.55 13.30 -8.96
C ASN A 14 -9.51 13.08 -10.04
N ASN A 15 -8.64 12.09 -9.91
CA ASN A 15 -7.56 11.80 -10.85
C ASN A 15 -7.49 10.30 -11.11
N GLU A 16 -8.08 9.86 -12.22
CA GLU A 16 -8.13 8.43 -12.56
C GLU A 16 -6.74 7.80 -12.72
N GLU A 17 -5.74 8.59 -13.11
CA GLU A 17 -4.38 8.10 -13.29
C GLU A 17 -3.68 7.80 -11.97
N TYR A 18 -4.10 8.43 -10.87
CA TYR A 18 -3.44 8.20 -9.59
C TYR A 18 -3.81 6.81 -9.04
N THR A 19 -2.79 6.08 -8.61
CA THR A 19 -2.97 4.76 -7.99
C THR A 19 -3.00 4.86 -6.48
N CYS A 20 -2.30 5.84 -5.91
CA CYS A 20 -2.35 6.11 -4.49
C CYS A 20 -2.03 7.57 -4.21
N ALA A 21 -2.46 8.05 -3.06
CA ALA A 21 -2.20 9.40 -2.59
C ALA A 21 -2.02 9.38 -1.08
N ALA A 22 -1.24 10.32 -0.57
CA ALA A 22 -1.04 10.48 0.86
C ALA A 22 -0.98 11.96 1.19
N CYS A 23 -1.49 12.33 2.36
CA CYS A 23 -1.46 13.73 2.82
C CYS A 23 -0.99 13.77 4.27
N ARG A 24 -0.14 14.74 4.56
CA ARG A 24 0.44 14.95 5.87
C ARG A 24 0.50 16.44 6.17
N ALA A 25 -0.29 16.87 7.14
CA ALA A 25 -0.34 18.29 7.55
C ALA A 25 -0.55 19.25 6.36
N GLY A 26 -1.44 18.88 5.43
CA GLY A 26 -1.75 19.67 4.25
C GLY A 26 -0.83 19.45 3.04
N GLU A 27 0.29 18.76 3.23
CA GLU A 27 1.20 18.40 2.13
C GLU A 27 0.71 17.13 1.45
N SER A 28 0.67 17.14 0.12
CA SER A 28 0.12 16.03 -0.67
C SER A 28 1.17 15.31 -1.47
N PHE A 29 1.01 13.99 -1.55
CA PHE A 29 1.86 13.11 -2.36
C PHE A 29 0.94 12.20 -3.15
N ALA A 30 1.26 11.94 -4.42
CA ALA A 30 0.47 11.04 -5.25
C ALA A 30 1.38 10.36 -6.27
N SER A 31 0.93 9.23 -6.79
CA SER A 31 1.70 8.47 -7.78
C SER A 31 0.78 7.84 -8.81
N GLU A 32 1.30 7.71 -10.02
CA GLU A 32 0.66 6.99 -11.12
C GLU A 32 1.27 5.61 -11.32
N GLU A 33 2.31 5.27 -10.58
CA GLU A 33 2.95 3.95 -10.65
C GLU A 33 2.03 2.88 -10.07
N HIS A 34 2.18 1.65 -10.55
CA HIS A 34 1.30 0.54 -10.17
C HIS A 34 1.92 -0.37 -9.11
N GLY A 35 1.05 -1.09 -8.39
CA GLY A 35 1.46 -2.06 -7.39
C GLY A 35 2.13 -1.42 -6.20
N VAL A 36 3.24 -2.03 -5.76
CA VAL A 36 3.99 -1.53 -4.59
C VAL A 36 5.06 -0.51 -4.95
N ARG A 37 5.25 -0.23 -6.24
CA ARG A 37 6.31 0.69 -6.71
C ARG A 37 6.26 2.09 -6.08
N PRO A 38 5.08 2.74 -5.96
CA PRO A 38 5.05 4.06 -5.33
C PRO A 38 5.56 4.03 -3.89
N LEU A 39 5.17 3.02 -3.14
CA LEU A 39 5.54 2.88 -1.74
C LEU A 39 7.03 2.59 -1.59
N MET A 40 7.56 1.70 -2.43
CA MET A 40 8.98 1.40 -2.46
C MET A 40 9.79 2.65 -2.81
N ARG A 41 9.33 3.43 -3.80
CA ARG A 41 10.01 4.67 -4.18
C ARG A 41 10.06 5.65 -3.02
N TRP A 42 8.92 5.87 -2.36
CA TRP A 42 8.87 6.78 -1.20
C TRP A 42 9.81 6.33 -0.08
N LEU A 43 9.85 5.02 0.20
CA LEU A 43 10.76 4.47 1.22
C LEU A 43 12.23 4.69 0.82
N ASN A 44 12.57 4.38 -0.42
CA ASN A 44 13.95 4.47 -0.90
C ASN A 44 14.43 5.92 -1.04
N GLU A 45 13.52 6.85 -1.32
CA GLU A 45 13.85 8.28 -1.42
C GLU A 45 13.85 8.98 -0.05
N GLY A 46 13.43 8.28 1.00
CA GLY A 46 13.37 8.85 2.34
C GLY A 46 12.25 9.87 2.52
N THR A 47 11.17 9.75 1.73
CA THR A 47 10.01 10.62 1.85
C THR A 47 9.39 10.47 3.24
N ASP A 48 9.18 11.59 3.93
CA ASP A 48 8.62 11.58 5.29
C ASP A 48 7.11 11.54 5.24
N LEU A 49 6.54 10.35 5.44
CA LEU A 49 5.09 10.14 5.53
C LEU A 49 4.66 9.75 6.94
N SER A 50 5.50 9.98 7.94
CA SER A 50 5.16 9.69 9.34
C SER A 50 3.90 10.44 9.75
N GLY A 51 2.89 9.71 10.22
CA GLY A 51 1.62 10.29 10.63
C GLY A 51 0.69 10.70 9.50
N ALA A 52 1.09 10.43 8.23
CA ALA A 52 0.26 10.74 7.07
C ALA A 52 -0.98 9.85 7.01
N SER A 53 -1.99 10.29 6.26
CA SER A 53 -3.13 9.46 5.89
C SER A 53 -3.03 9.14 4.40
N ALA A 54 -3.22 7.88 4.06
CA ALA A 54 -3.07 7.40 2.68
C ALA A 54 -4.37 6.85 2.14
N ALA A 55 -4.59 7.04 0.84
CA ALA A 55 -5.67 6.42 0.10
C ALA A 55 -5.06 5.66 -1.08
N ASP A 56 -5.50 4.44 -1.29
CA ASP A 56 -4.97 3.55 -2.32
C ASP A 56 -6.15 2.84 -2.96
N ARG A 57 -6.00 2.41 -4.20
CA ARG A 57 -7.10 1.73 -4.91
C ARG A 57 -7.32 0.32 -4.37
N ILE A 58 -6.22 -0.40 -4.14
CA ILE A 58 -6.23 -1.79 -3.65
C ILE A 58 -5.07 -1.96 -2.70
N VAL A 59 -5.36 -2.46 -1.49
CA VAL A 59 -4.31 -2.70 -0.50
C VAL A 59 -4.28 -4.18 -0.13
N GLY A 60 -3.19 -4.85 -0.52
CA GLY A 60 -2.88 -6.19 -0.08
C GLY A 60 -1.84 -6.17 1.03
N LYS A 61 -1.45 -7.36 1.51
CA LYS A 61 -0.50 -7.51 2.60
C LYS A 61 0.85 -6.84 2.29
N ALA A 62 1.31 -6.95 1.03
CA ALA A 62 2.57 -6.32 0.61
C ALA A 62 2.53 -4.81 0.80
N ALA A 63 1.49 -4.15 0.28
CA ALA A 63 1.33 -2.71 0.45
C ALA A 63 1.18 -2.35 1.92
N ALA A 64 0.44 -3.15 2.69
CA ALA A 64 0.24 -2.90 4.13
C ALA A 64 1.58 -2.84 4.86
N PHE A 65 2.48 -3.79 4.62
CA PHE A 65 3.82 -3.77 5.23
C PHE A 65 4.59 -2.50 4.89
N LEU A 66 4.51 -2.06 3.64
CA LEU A 66 5.22 -0.84 3.22
C LEU A 66 4.63 0.40 3.87
N TYR A 67 3.30 0.47 4.02
CA TYR A 67 2.68 1.56 4.75
C TYR A 67 3.10 1.57 6.23
N VAL A 68 3.28 0.39 6.83
CA VAL A 68 3.82 0.29 8.20
C VAL A 68 5.20 0.94 8.26
N LEU A 69 6.08 0.60 7.32
CA LEU A 69 7.44 1.16 7.27
C LEU A 69 7.44 2.66 7.00
N LEU A 70 6.49 3.15 6.21
CA LEU A 70 6.35 4.58 5.95
C LEU A 70 5.83 5.36 7.16
N GLY A 71 5.25 4.66 8.14
CA GLY A 71 4.80 5.28 9.37
C GLY A 71 3.48 6.04 9.26
N VAL A 72 2.64 5.70 8.27
CA VAL A 72 1.34 6.36 8.13
C VAL A 72 0.42 5.99 9.29
N ARG A 73 -0.55 6.83 9.59
CA ARG A 73 -1.49 6.59 10.68
C ARG A 73 -2.82 6.00 10.22
N THR A 74 -3.19 6.24 8.97
CA THR A 74 -4.47 5.80 8.41
C THR A 74 -4.27 5.35 6.96
N VAL A 75 -4.89 4.23 6.58
CA VAL A 75 -4.92 3.76 5.20
C VAL A 75 -6.36 3.47 4.82
N TYR A 76 -6.81 4.06 3.72
CA TYR A 76 -8.11 3.80 3.12
C TYR A 76 -7.92 3.14 1.75
N ALA A 77 -8.76 2.15 1.44
CA ALA A 77 -8.85 1.61 0.09
C ALA A 77 -10.27 1.11 -0.17
N PRO A 78 -10.79 1.29 -1.39
CA PRO A 78 -12.06 0.66 -1.75
C PRO A 78 -12.01 -0.86 -1.60
N LEU A 79 -10.86 -1.48 -1.88
CA LEU A 79 -10.66 -2.91 -1.75
C LEU A 79 -9.40 -3.20 -0.92
N MET A 80 -9.54 -4.04 0.10
CA MET A 80 -8.43 -4.40 1.00
C MET A 80 -8.54 -5.89 1.33
N SER A 81 -7.39 -6.57 1.40
CA SER A 81 -7.41 -7.97 1.81
C SER A 81 -7.48 -8.10 3.32
N VAL A 82 -7.98 -9.25 3.81
CA VAL A 82 -8.00 -9.55 5.24
C VAL A 82 -6.59 -9.48 5.82
N PRO A 83 -5.56 -10.13 5.22
CA PRO A 83 -4.20 -10.02 5.74
C PRO A 83 -3.67 -8.58 5.80
N ALA A 84 -4.03 -7.74 4.83
CA ALA A 84 -3.64 -6.34 4.83
C ALA A 84 -4.24 -5.61 6.02
N ARG A 85 -5.54 -5.76 6.23
CA ARG A 85 -6.22 -5.13 7.35
C ARG A 85 -5.63 -5.54 8.69
N GLU A 86 -5.38 -6.84 8.85
CA GLU A 86 -4.79 -7.38 10.07
C GLU A 86 -3.38 -6.83 10.30
N THR A 87 -2.56 -6.77 9.25
CA THR A 87 -1.21 -6.23 9.32
C THR A 87 -1.22 -4.76 9.75
N LEU A 88 -2.08 -3.95 9.13
CA LEU A 88 -2.18 -2.53 9.48
C LEU A 88 -2.62 -2.36 10.94
N ARG A 89 -3.66 -3.05 11.35
CA ARG A 89 -4.19 -2.95 12.72
C ARG A 89 -3.20 -3.45 13.77
N ALA A 90 -2.46 -4.51 13.44
CA ALA A 90 -1.45 -5.05 14.35
C ALA A 90 -0.33 -4.04 14.63
N HIS A 91 -0.11 -3.09 13.73
CA HIS A 91 0.90 -2.05 13.88
C HIS A 91 0.32 -0.68 14.23
N GLY A 92 -0.93 -0.66 14.71
CA GLY A 92 -1.55 0.57 15.20
C GLY A 92 -2.05 1.53 14.13
N ILE A 93 -2.19 1.06 12.90
CA ILE A 93 -2.66 1.88 11.78
C ILE A 93 -4.17 1.67 11.62
N GLU A 94 -4.91 2.77 11.48
CA GLU A 94 -6.35 2.70 11.19
C GLU A 94 -6.54 2.22 9.74
N ALA A 95 -7.24 1.10 9.57
CA ALA A 95 -7.49 0.52 8.25
C ALA A 95 -8.97 0.67 7.92
N ILE A 96 -9.27 1.35 6.81
CA ILE A 96 -10.63 1.64 6.35
C ILE A 96 -10.79 1.08 4.95
N ALA A 97 -11.81 0.26 4.72
CA ALA A 97 -12.06 -0.33 3.41
C ALA A 97 -13.56 -0.37 3.13
N ASP A 98 -13.91 -0.19 1.87
CA ASP A 98 -15.31 -0.34 1.44
C ASP A 98 -15.66 -1.83 1.29
N ALA A 99 -14.70 -2.64 0.85
CA ALA A 99 -14.86 -4.09 0.74
C ALA A 99 -13.58 -4.78 1.19
N VAL A 100 -13.73 -5.91 1.88
CA VAL A 100 -12.60 -6.71 2.36
C VAL A 100 -12.72 -8.10 1.74
N VAL A 101 -11.60 -8.59 1.18
CA VAL A 101 -11.54 -9.88 0.50
C VAL A 101 -10.45 -10.76 1.11
N PRO A 102 -10.52 -12.10 0.95
CA PRO A 102 -9.51 -12.99 1.53
C PRO A 102 -8.09 -12.75 1.00
N ALA A 103 -7.94 -12.38 -0.27
CA ALA A 103 -6.63 -12.16 -0.87
C ALA A 103 -6.77 -11.29 -2.11
N ILE A 104 -5.66 -10.61 -2.46
CA ILE A 104 -5.59 -9.84 -3.71
C ILE A 104 -5.11 -10.77 -4.81
N ARG A 105 -5.84 -10.81 -5.91
CA ARG A 105 -5.51 -11.66 -7.06
C ARG A 105 -4.72 -10.87 -8.11
N ASN A 106 -4.06 -11.61 -9.01
CA ASN A 106 -3.33 -11.00 -10.09
C ASN A 106 -4.31 -10.42 -11.14
N ARG A 107 -3.78 -9.70 -12.13
CA ARG A 107 -4.59 -9.03 -13.14
C ARG A 107 -5.44 -9.96 -13.99
N THR A 108 -4.97 -11.21 -14.18
CA THR A 108 -5.68 -12.19 -15.00
C THR A 108 -6.65 -13.05 -14.19
N ASP A 109 -6.72 -12.83 -12.89
CA ASP A 109 -7.56 -13.57 -11.95
C ASP A 109 -7.30 -15.09 -12.00
N THR A 110 -6.04 -15.47 -12.25
CA THR A 110 -5.63 -16.88 -12.31
C THR A 110 -4.90 -17.34 -11.05
N GLY A 111 -4.63 -16.45 -10.11
CA GLY A 111 -3.93 -16.77 -8.87
C GLY A 111 -3.67 -15.54 -8.05
N PHE A 112 -2.84 -15.69 -7.01
CA PHE A 112 -2.48 -14.58 -6.15
C PHE A 112 -1.56 -13.59 -6.87
N CYS A 113 -1.65 -12.32 -6.52
CA CYS A 113 -0.69 -11.32 -6.95
C CYS A 113 0.73 -11.77 -6.54
N PRO A 114 1.73 -11.70 -7.43
CA PRO A 114 3.09 -12.13 -7.09
C PRO A 114 3.66 -11.43 -5.84
N MET A 115 3.34 -10.16 -5.63
CA MET A 115 3.79 -9.45 -4.44
C MET A 115 3.15 -10.01 -3.18
N GLU A 116 1.88 -10.39 -3.24
CA GLU A 116 1.18 -11.04 -2.11
C GLU A 116 1.82 -12.38 -1.78
N SER A 117 2.12 -13.18 -2.81
CA SER A 117 2.77 -14.49 -2.62
C SER A 117 4.13 -14.32 -1.94
N ALA A 118 4.88 -13.30 -2.31
CA ALA A 118 6.22 -13.07 -1.76
C ALA A 118 6.21 -12.80 -0.25
N VAL A 119 5.12 -12.24 0.28
CA VAL A 119 5.03 -11.88 1.70
C VAL A 119 3.99 -12.68 2.48
N TRP A 120 3.37 -13.68 1.85
CA TRP A 120 2.23 -14.37 2.45
C TRP A 120 2.51 -14.92 3.85
N ASP A 121 3.69 -15.51 4.06
CA ASP A 121 4.07 -16.11 5.34
C ASP A 121 4.98 -15.21 6.18
N ILE A 122 5.19 -13.98 5.77
CA ILE A 122 6.07 -13.04 6.48
C ILE A 122 5.23 -12.20 7.44
N SER A 123 5.76 -11.94 8.64
CA SER A 123 5.11 -11.08 9.62
C SER A 123 5.95 -9.86 10.01
N ASP A 124 7.24 -9.81 9.63
CA ASP A 124 8.11 -8.69 9.90
C ASP A 124 8.13 -7.72 8.69
N PRO A 125 7.76 -6.44 8.89
CA PRO A 125 7.75 -5.47 7.78
C PRO A 125 9.09 -5.34 7.06
N ARG A 126 10.22 -5.42 7.75
CA ARG A 126 11.54 -5.31 7.13
C ARG A 126 11.86 -6.51 6.27
N GLU A 127 11.50 -7.71 6.74
CA GLU A 127 11.65 -8.93 5.96
C GLU A 127 10.77 -8.87 4.71
N ALA A 128 9.56 -8.32 4.86
CA ALA A 128 8.64 -8.15 3.75
C ALA A 128 9.24 -7.22 2.69
N LYS A 129 9.82 -6.10 3.10
CA LYS A 129 10.47 -5.16 2.16
C LYS A 129 11.58 -5.87 1.37
N ALA A 130 12.44 -6.63 2.06
CA ALA A 130 13.53 -7.37 1.41
C ALA A 130 12.99 -8.41 0.43
N ALA A 131 11.95 -9.14 0.82
CA ALA A 131 11.32 -10.14 -0.06
C ALA A 131 10.72 -9.48 -1.30
N LEU A 132 10.08 -8.31 -1.15
CA LEU A 132 9.51 -7.57 -2.27
C LEU A 132 10.59 -7.05 -3.21
N GLU A 133 11.69 -6.56 -2.67
CA GLU A 133 12.82 -6.10 -3.48
C GLU A 133 13.40 -7.24 -4.33
N ARG A 134 13.56 -8.43 -3.73
CA ARG A 134 14.02 -9.62 -4.44
C ARG A 134 13.03 -10.01 -5.54
N LYS A 135 11.73 -9.97 -5.23
CA LYS A 135 10.69 -10.35 -6.20
C LYS A 135 10.66 -9.40 -7.39
N ILE A 136 10.76 -8.10 -7.13
CA ILE A 136 10.81 -7.09 -8.19
C ILE A 136 12.03 -7.32 -9.09
N SER A 137 13.20 -7.57 -8.49
CA SER A 137 14.43 -7.86 -9.25
C SER A 137 14.27 -9.09 -10.13
N GLU A 138 13.68 -10.16 -9.59
CA GLU A 138 13.42 -11.39 -10.36
C GLU A 138 12.50 -11.14 -11.54
N MET A 139 11.43 -10.38 -11.33
CA MET A 139 10.47 -10.06 -12.39
C MET A 139 11.09 -9.21 -13.49
N MET A 140 11.96 -8.27 -13.12
CA MET A 140 12.68 -7.45 -14.10
C MET A 140 13.70 -8.25 -14.88
N ALA A 141 14.37 -9.22 -14.24
CA ALA A 141 15.37 -10.04 -14.88
C ALA A 141 14.79 -11.00 -15.94
N LYS A 142 13.51 -11.32 -15.84
CA LYS A 142 12.82 -12.24 -16.76
C LYS A 142 12.27 -11.57 -18.02
N LYS A 143 12.47 -10.29 -18.18
CA LYS A 143 11.99 -9.57 -19.37
C LYS A 143 12.94 -9.68 -20.55
#